data_64d5aa0fa211b7e4a8fc1313235feb6e
#
_entry.id   64d5aa0fa211b7e4a8fc1313235feb6e
#
_cell.length_a   1.000
_cell.length_b   1.000
_cell.length_c   1.000
_cell.angle_alpha   90.00
_cell.angle_beta   90.00
_cell.angle_gamma   90.00
#
_symmetry.space_group_name_H-M   'P 1'
#
loop_
_entity.id
_entity.type
_entity.pdbx_description
1 polymer ?
#
loop_
_entity_poly.entity_id
_entity_poly.type
_entity_poly.pdbx_seq_one_letter_code
_entity_poly.pdbx_strand_id
1 'polypeptide(L)'
;MTIRVVNRERIDIIMNRDIDQITNKKDTFTLGGHEFNSRFILGSGKYSLDLIKAAVEEAGAQIITLALRRANQGGMANILDYIPKGVTLLPNTSGARTAKEAVRIAHLAREVGCGDFVKVEVIRDTKYLLPDNQETIKATEILAKEGFVVMPYMYPDLNVARDLVNAGAACIMPLGSPIGTNKGICTKEFIQILIDEIDLPIIIDAGIGRPSQACEAMEMGATAIMANTAIATAGDIPTMASAFKMAIESGRKAYLAGLGRVMDKGASASSPLTGFLQPTDN
;
A
#
# COMPACT_ATOMS: atom_id res chain seq x y z
N MET A 1 -48.54 32.24 -1.91
CA MET A 1 -47.59 31.15 -1.85
C MET A 1 -46.20 31.73 -1.55
N THR A 2 -45.77 31.70 -0.31
CA THR A 2 -44.60 32.45 0.18
C THR A 2 -43.34 31.62 -0.05
N ILE A 3 -42.55 32.05 -1.01
CA ILE A 3 -41.21 31.46 -1.26
C ILE A 3 -40.32 31.82 -0.06
N ARG A 4 -39.99 30.83 0.79
CA ARG A 4 -38.98 30.99 1.84
C ARG A 4 -37.64 31.21 1.16
N VAL A 5 -37.17 32.44 1.18
CA VAL A 5 -35.76 32.76 0.87
C VAL A 5 -34.90 32.04 1.90
N VAL A 6 -34.23 30.99 1.48
CA VAL A 6 -33.24 30.30 2.32
C VAL A 6 -32.07 31.27 2.44
N ASN A 7 -31.79 31.69 3.68
CA ASN A 7 -30.79 32.71 3.97
C ASN A 7 -29.39 32.21 3.53
N ARG A 8 -28.79 32.89 2.58
CA ARG A 8 -27.49 32.56 1.98
C ARG A 8 -26.40 32.35 3.03
N GLU A 9 -26.42 33.13 4.11
CA GLU A 9 -25.51 32.99 5.24
C GLU A 9 -25.59 31.63 5.96
N ARG A 10 -26.77 31.00 5.99
CA ARG A 10 -26.94 29.67 6.60
C ARG A 10 -26.36 28.54 5.72
N ILE A 11 -26.43 28.72 4.42
CA ILE A 11 -25.85 27.78 3.45
C ILE A 11 -24.32 27.88 3.51
N ASP A 12 -23.76 29.08 3.56
CA ASP A 12 -22.32 29.31 3.65
C ASP A 12 -21.72 28.78 4.97
N ILE A 13 -22.46 28.89 6.09
CA ILE A 13 -22.03 28.34 7.40
C ILE A 13 -22.04 26.81 7.40
N ILE A 14 -23.03 26.17 6.77
CA ILE A 14 -23.11 24.71 6.69
C ILE A 14 -22.03 24.19 5.76
N MET A 15 -21.86 24.80 4.58
CA MET A 15 -20.84 24.41 3.61
C MET A 15 -19.41 24.57 4.16
N ASN A 16 -19.12 25.66 4.89
CA ASN A 16 -17.79 25.89 5.45
C ASN A 16 -17.47 24.97 6.65
N ARG A 17 -18.46 24.67 7.52
CA ARG A 17 -18.23 23.76 8.66
C ARG A 17 -17.95 22.33 8.23
N ASP A 18 -18.65 21.84 7.21
CA ASP A 18 -18.46 20.47 6.73
C ASP A 18 -17.17 20.32 5.92
N ILE A 19 -16.78 21.34 5.17
CA ILE A 19 -15.51 21.36 4.40
C ILE A 19 -14.30 21.40 5.34
N ASP A 20 -14.33 22.23 6.39
CA ASP A 20 -13.23 22.30 7.36
C ASP A 20 -13.08 21.03 8.20
N GLN A 21 -14.15 20.30 8.47
CA GLN A 21 -14.09 18.99 9.14
C GLN A 21 -13.62 17.86 8.23
N ILE A 22 -13.95 17.90 6.94
CA ILE A 22 -13.51 16.93 5.94
C ILE A 22 -12.04 17.13 5.60
N THR A 23 -11.57 18.38 5.54
CA THR A 23 -10.18 18.71 5.17
C THR A 23 -9.17 18.54 6.30
N ASN A 24 -9.61 18.44 7.57
CA ASN A 24 -8.71 18.37 8.73
C ASN A 24 -8.51 16.97 9.34
N LYS A 25 -9.21 15.94 8.86
CA LYS A 25 -8.94 14.57 9.33
C LYS A 25 -7.74 14.01 8.55
N LYS A 26 -6.57 13.97 9.21
CA LYS A 26 -5.39 13.32 8.66
C LYS A 26 -5.73 11.87 8.30
N ASP A 27 -5.66 11.53 7.01
CA ASP A 27 -5.86 10.15 6.53
C ASP A 27 -4.61 9.32 6.81
N THR A 28 -4.54 8.76 8.01
CA THR A 28 -3.41 7.94 8.48
C THR A 28 -3.80 6.47 8.62
N PHE A 29 -2.81 5.61 8.76
CA PHE A 29 -2.97 4.21 9.14
C PHE A 29 -1.86 3.80 10.11
N THR A 30 -2.07 2.71 10.84
CA THR A 30 -1.17 2.26 11.89
C THR A 30 -0.60 0.88 11.57
N LEU A 31 0.71 0.70 11.77
CA LEU A 31 1.41 -0.57 11.73
C LEU A 31 2.21 -0.74 13.01
N GLY A 32 1.93 -1.78 13.79
CA GLY A 32 2.66 -2.06 15.03
C GLY A 32 2.70 -0.89 16.01
N GLY A 33 1.64 -0.08 16.07
CA GLY A 33 1.56 1.11 16.93
C GLY A 33 2.18 2.39 16.34
N HIS A 34 2.81 2.32 15.17
CA HIS A 34 3.38 3.47 14.48
C HIS A 34 2.39 4.03 13.44
N GLU A 35 2.19 5.35 13.45
CA GLU A 35 1.29 6.04 12.53
C GLU A 35 2.03 6.49 11.25
N PHE A 36 1.41 6.23 10.09
CA PHE A 36 1.90 6.62 8.77
C PHE A 36 0.81 7.37 8.00
N ASN A 37 1.23 8.31 7.16
CA ASN A 37 0.34 9.04 6.26
C ASN A 37 0.68 8.83 4.78
N SER A 38 1.84 8.26 4.47
CA SER A 38 2.19 7.86 3.11
C SER A 38 1.76 6.41 2.85
N ARG A 39 0.99 6.22 1.80
CA ARG A 39 0.50 4.89 1.38
C ARG A 39 1.39 4.26 0.31
N PHE A 40 2.60 4.80 0.12
CA PHE A 40 3.64 4.27 -0.74
C PHE A 40 4.78 3.69 0.09
N ILE A 41 5.16 2.43 -0.18
CA ILE A 41 6.30 1.73 0.43
C ILE A 41 7.30 1.40 -0.68
N LEU A 42 8.57 1.78 -0.51
CA LEU A 42 9.59 1.39 -1.47
C LEU A 42 10.03 -0.07 -1.24
N GLY A 43 9.87 -0.90 -2.27
CA GLY A 43 10.32 -2.29 -2.28
C GLY A 43 11.84 -2.42 -2.45
N SER A 44 12.37 -3.65 -2.28
CA SER A 44 13.81 -3.95 -2.23
C SER A 44 14.44 -4.54 -3.50
N GLY A 45 13.70 -4.58 -4.61
CA GLY A 45 14.13 -5.32 -5.81
C GLY A 45 15.36 -4.76 -6.50
N LYS A 46 15.49 -3.46 -6.59
CA LYS A 46 16.60 -2.70 -7.18
C LYS A 46 16.86 -1.47 -6.35
N TYR A 47 18.14 -1.10 -6.22
CA TYR A 47 18.54 0.10 -5.49
C TYR A 47 19.46 0.97 -6.32
N SER A 48 19.21 2.27 -6.27
CA SER A 48 20.14 3.33 -6.59
C SER A 48 19.89 4.50 -5.63
N LEU A 49 20.84 5.39 -5.48
CA LEU A 49 20.68 6.61 -4.68
C LEU A 49 19.53 7.46 -5.24
N ASP A 50 19.43 7.57 -6.56
CA ASP A 50 18.36 8.30 -7.24
C ASP A 50 16.98 7.72 -6.93
N LEU A 51 16.86 6.38 -6.87
CA LEU A 51 15.61 5.73 -6.52
C LEU A 51 15.22 6.00 -5.06
N ILE A 52 16.15 5.91 -4.11
CA ILE A 52 15.88 6.20 -2.69
C ILE A 52 15.46 7.66 -2.53
N LYS A 53 16.21 8.58 -3.14
CA LYS A 53 15.90 10.01 -3.13
C LYS A 53 14.51 10.29 -3.71
N ALA A 54 14.21 9.78 -4.89
CA ALA A 54 12.91 9.95 -5.53
C ALA A 54 11.76 9.32 -4.72
N ALA A 55 11.98 8.15 -4.10
CA ALA A 55 10.98 7.52 -3.27
C ALA A 55 10.62 8.37 -2.04
N VAL A 56 11.59 9.04 -1.42
CA VAL A 56 11.37 9.88 -0.25
C VAL A 56 10.86 11.26 -0.63
N GLU A 57 11.54 11.95 -1.55
CA GLU A 57 11.26 13.35 -1.88
C GLU A 57 10.02 13.49 -2.79
N GLU A 58 9.88 12.63 -3.80
CA GLU A 58 8.81 12.72 -4.79
C GLU A 58 7.60 11.85 -4.44
N ALA A 59 7.82 10.59 -4.06
CA ALA A 59 6.72 9.69 -3.68
C ALA A 59 6.32 9.80 -2.21
N GLY A 60 7.13 10.43 -1.36
CA GLY A 60 6.84 10.63 0.06
C GLY A 60 6.94 9.34 0.89
N ALA A 61 7.77 8.37 0.49
CA ALA A 61 7.92 7.12 1.21
C ALA A 61 8.37 7.34 2.66
N GLN A 62 7.63 6.76 3.60
CA GLN A 62 7.97 6.73 5.02
C GLN A 62 8.51 5.36 5.46
N ILE A 63 8.39 4.35 4.60
CA ILE A 63 8.88 2.99 4.82
C ILE A 63 9.71 2.57 3.60
N ILE A 64 10.93 2.10 3.84
CA ILE A 64 11.83 1.58 2.79
C ILE A 64 12.26 0.17 3.14
N THR A 65 12.03 -0.75 2.22
CA THR A 65 12.40 -2.16 2.39
C THR A 65 13.89 -2.38 2.05
N LEU A 66 14.58 -3.17 2.85
CA LEU A 66 16.01 -3.47 2.71
C LEU A 66 16.24 -4.98 2.59
N ALA A 67 17.07 -5.39 1.62
CA ALA A 67 17.57 -6.77 1.52
C ALA A 67 19.01 -6.84 2.07
N LEU A 68 19.18 -7.26 3.32
CA LEU A 68 20.48 -7.27 4.00
C LEU A 68 21.57 -8.06 3.24
N ARG A 69 21.23 -9.15 2.56
CA ARG A 69 22.17 -9.92 1.75
C ARG A 69 22.83 -9.09 0.63
N ARG A 70 22.19 -8.00 0.21
CA ARG A 70 22.69 -7.13 -0.86
C ARG A 70 23.44 -5.92 -0.33
N ALA A 71 23.23 -5.55 0.93
CA ALA A 71 23.87 -4.39 1.55
C ALA A 71 25.38 -4.59 1.80
N ASN A 72 25.86 -5.85 1.90
CA ASN A 72 27.25 -6.17 2.25
C ASN A 72 28.11 -6.72 1.11
N GLN A 73 27.68 -6.60 -0.16
CA GLN A 73 28.54 -6.98 -1.28
C GLN A 73 29.51 -5.85 -1.62
N GLY A 74 30.64 -5.88 -0.95
CA GLY A 74 31.91 -5.20 -1.18
C GLY A 74 31.94 -3.88 -1.95
N GLY A 75 32.27 -2.77 -1.29
CA GLY A 75 32.76 -1.54 -1.94
C GLY A 75 31.73 -0.46 -2.24
N MET A 76 30.44 -0.67 -2.02
CA MET A 76 29.45 0.42 -1.98
C MET A 76 29.36 0.99 -0.57
N ALA A 77 29.31 2.33 -0.50
CA ALA A 77 28.91 3.04 0.72
C ALA A 77 27.64 2.39 1.30
N ASN A 78 27.56 2.25 2.62
CA ASN A 78 26.45 1.59 3.29
C ASN A 78 25.14 2.29 2.88
N ILE A 79 24.23 1.57 2.22
CA ILE A 79 22.97 2.15 1.73
C ILE A 79 22.16 2.81 2.85
N LEU A 80 22.36 2.37 4.09
CA LEU A 80 21.74 2.96 5.28
C LEU A 80 22.14 4.42 5.51
N ASP A 81 23.35 4.82 5.07
CA ASP A 81 23.84 6.20 5.22
C ASP A 81 23.09 7.20 4.32
N TYR A 82 22.41 6.69 3.30
CA TYR A 82 21.65 7.48 2.32
C TYR A 82 20.15 7.54 2.60
N ILE A 83 19.65 6.75 3.55
CA ILE A 83 18.25 6.80 3.94
C ILE A 83 18.06 7.91 4.97
N PRO A 84 17.19 8.91 4.72
CA PRO A 84 16.97 10.01 5.65
C PRO A 84 16.53 9.53 7.04
N LYS A 85 16.99 10.21 8.08
CA LYS A 85 16.54 9.98 9.45
C LYS A 85 15.02 10.21 9.52
N GLY A 86 14.30 9.30 10.18
CA GLY A 86 12.85 9.35 10.32
C GLY A 86 12.09 8.48 9.31
N VAL A 87 12.78 7.91 8.32
CA VAL A 87 12.23 6.84 7.48
C VAL A 87 12.34 5.51 8.21
N THR A 88 11.24 4.77 8.26
CA THR A 88 11.19 3.42 8.86
C THR A 88 11.89 2.43 7.95
N LEU A 89 12.89 1.74 8.49
CA LEU A 89 13.56 0.65 7.80
C LEU A 89 12.72 -0.62 7.90
N LEU A 90 12.50 -1.28 6.77
CA LEU A 90 11.76 -2.54 6.67
C LEU A 90 12.67 -3.62 6.07
N PRO A 91 13.61 -4.19 6.85
CA PRO A 91 14.42 -5.30 6.37
C PRO A 91 13.52 -6.46 5.96
N ASN A 92 13.83 -7.11 4.82
CA ASN A 92 13.15 -8.31 4.39
C ASN A 92 14.01 -9.56 4.59
N THR A 93 13.35 -10.70 4.69
CA THR A 93 14.00 -12.00 4.83
C THR A 93 14.28 -12.67 3.49
N SER A 94 14.40 -11.88 2.42
CA SER A 94 14.66 -12.35 1.06
C SER A 94 15.82 -13.33 0.99
N GLY A 95 15.58 -14.46 0.36
CA GLY A 95 16.50 -15.58 0.24
C GLY A 95 16.30 -16.65 1.32
N ALA A 96 15.42 -16.45 2.30
CA ALA A 96 14.98 -17.50 3.19
C ALA A 96 14.13 -18.53 2.43
N ARG A 97 14.41 -19.80 2.67
CA ARG A 97 13.65 -20.95 2.11
C ARG A 97 12.82 -21.65 3.15
N THR A 98 13.03 -21.32 4.42
CA THR A 98 12.34 -21.86 5.59
C THR A 98 12.06 -20.76 6.62
N ALA A 99 11.10 -20.99 7.50
CA ALA A 99 10.80 -20.11 8.62
C ALA A 99 12.04 -19.86 9.50
N LYS A 100 12.83 -20.91 9.78
CA LYS A 100 14.06 -20.81 10.57
C LYS A 100 15.08 -19.84 9.96
N GLU A 101 15.24 -19.87 8.63
CA GLU A 101 16.13 -18.93 7.93
C GLU A 101 15.58 -17.50 7.97
N ALA A 102 14.27 -17.33 7.80
CA ALA A 102 13.62 -16.02 7.88
C ALA A 102 13.80 -15.38 9.26
N VAL A 103 13.55 -16.15 10.34
CA VAL A 103 13.77 -15.71 11.72
C VAL A 103 15.22 -15.29 11.96
N ARG A 104 16.18 -16.11 11.52
CA ARG A 104 17.61 -15.76 11.64
C ARG A 104 17.95 -14.45 10.93
N ILE A 105 17.43 -14.22 9.72
CA ILE A 105 17.69 -12.98 8.97
C ILE A 105 17.08 -11.78 9.69
N ALA A 106 15.88 -11.93 10.25
CA ALA A 106 15.21 -10.88 11.02
C ALA A 106 16.02 -10.49 12.27
N HIS A 107 16.53 -11.46 13.02
CA HIS A 107 17.41 -11.20 14.17
C HIS A 107 18.67 -10.44 13.76
N LEU A 108 19.35 -10.87 12.68
CA LEU A 108 20.53 -10.15 12.18
C LEU A 108 20.20 -8.69 11.79
N ALA A 109 19.01 -8.47 11.22
CA ALA A 109 18.57 -7.11 10.88
C ALA A 109 18.40 -6.23 12.13
N ARG A 110 17.80 -6.77 13.18
CA ARG A 110 17.63 -6.09 14.47
C ARG A 110 18.99 -5.79 15.11
N GLU A 111 19.90 -6.75 15.12
CA GLU A 111 21.25 -6.61 15.69
C GLU A 111 22.08 -5.51 14.99
N VAL A 112 21.93 -5.33 13.68
CA VAL A 112 22.62 -4.24 12.94
C VAL A 112 21.87 -2.90 13.00
N GLY A 113 20.81 -2.79 13.83
CA GLY A 113 20.14 -1.54 14.10
C GLY A 113 19.02 -1.16 13.12
N CYS A 114 18.47 -2.11 12.36
CA CYS A 114 17.33 -1.83 11.48
C CYS A 114 15.98 -1.67 12.20
N GLY A 115 15.95 -1.84 13.53
CA GLY A 115 14.73 -1.74 14.34
C GLY A 115 13.90 -3.02 14.31
N ASP A 116 12.62 -2.91 14.68
CA ASP A 116 11.74 -4.05 14.94
C ASP A 116 10.80 -4.39 13.77
N PHE A 117 10.73 -3.57 12.74
CA PHE A 117 9.97 -3.89 11.54
C PHE A 117 10.66 -4.98 10.74
N VAL A 118 9.89 -5.93 10.21
CA VAL A 118 10.40 -6.97 9.32
C VAL A 118 9.37 -7.39 8.29
N LYS A 119 9.78 -7.42 7.02
CA LYS A 119 9.00 -8.04 5.94
C LYS A 119 9.40 -9.50 5.80
N VAL A 120 8.49 -10.40 6.13
CA VAL A 120 8.75 -11.84 6.02
C VAL A 120 8.50 -12.30 4.59
N GLU A 121 9.57 -12.74 3.94
CA GLU A 121 9.55 -13.41 2.64
C GLU A 121 10.18 -14.80 2.80
N VAL A 122 9.40 -15.87 2.64
CA VAL A 122 9.92 -17.24 2.56
C VAL A 122 9.58 -17.78 1.17
N ILE A 123 10.59 -18.00 0.35
CA ILE A 123 10.44 -18.34 -1.06
C ILE A 123 11.30 -19.57 -1.38
N ARG A 124 10.66 -20.70 -1.69
CA ARG A 124 11.36 -21.91 -2.14
C ARG A 124 11.57 -21.96 -3.65
N ASP A 125 10.63 -21.39 -4.40
CA ASP A 125 10.70 -21.31 -5.85
C ASP A 125 11.47 -20.08 -6.31
N THR A 126 12.65 -20.30 -6.91
CA THR A 126 13.52 -19.23 -7.38
C THR A 126 13.16 -18.71 -8.77
N LYS A 127 12.22 -19.37 -9.47
CA LYS A 127 11.85 -19.01 -10.84
C LYS A 127 10.74 -17.96 -10.86
N TYR A 128 9.67 -18.18 -10.10
CA TYR A 128 8.51 -17.29 -10.06
C TYR A 128 8.45 -16.44 -8.81
N LEU A 129 9.29 -16.74 -7.81
CA LEU A 129 9.39 -16.02 -6.53
C LEU A 129 8.06 -16.00 -5.77
N LEU A 130 7.35 -17.14 -5.80
CA LEU A 130 6.10 -17.31 -5.07
C LEU A 130 6.36 -17.61 -3.59
N PRO A 131 5.61 -16.99 -2.67
CA PRO A 131 5.77 -17.20 -1.23
C PRO A 131 5.30 -18.60 -0.81
N ASP A 132 5.99 -19.17 0.19
CA ASP A 132 5.53 -20.33 0.94
C ASP A 132 4.68 -19.86 2.11
N ASN A 133 3.37 -19.90 1.96
CA ASN A 133 2.45 -19.41 2.98
C ASN A 133 2.60 -20.14 4.33
N GLN A 134 2.87 -21.45 4.33
CA GLN A 134 2.99 -22.22 5.57
C GLN A 134 4.24 -21.85 6.37
N GLU A 135 5.36 -21.69 5.68
CA GLU A 135 6.60 -21.24 6.31
C GLU A 135 6.52 -19.76 6.73
N THR A 136 5.77 -18.94 5.97
CA THR A 136 5.51 -17.53 6.31
C THR A 136 4.71 -17.43 7.61
N ILE A 137 3.65 -18.24 7.80
CA ILE A 137 2.87 -18.28 9.05
C ILE A 137 3.77 -18.63 10.24
N LYS A 138 4.59 -19.70 10.13
CA LYS A 138 5.50 -20.13 11.20
C LYS A 138 6.51 -19.04 11.58
N ALA A 139 7.11 -18.38 10.58
CA ALA A 139 8.06 -17.29 10.82
C ALA A 139 7.37 -16.10 11.49
N THR A 140 6.16 -15.74 11.05
CA THR A 140 5.36 -14.66 11.61
C THR A 140 5.07 -14.92 13.09
N GLU A 141 4.61 -16.11 13.45
CA GLU A 141 4.28 -16.47 14.83
C GLU A 141 5.49 -16.31 15.76
N ILE A 142 6.66 -16.80 15.33
CA ILE A 142 7.90 -16.70 16.12
C ILE A 142 8.29 -15.23 16.31
N LEU A 143 8.39 -14.47 15.21
CA LEU A 143 8.86 -13.11 15.23
C LEU A 143 7.90 -12.16 15.96
N ALA A 144 6.58 -12.34 15.80
CA ALA A 144 5.59 -11.54 16.52
C ALA A 144 5.68 -11.76 18.04
N LYS A 145 5.87 -13.00 18.51
CA LYS A 145 6.12 -13.31 19.95
C LYS A 145 7.39 -12.67 20.49
N GLU A 146 8.36 -12.41 19.63
CA GLU A 146 9.62 -11.75 19.98
C GLU A 146 9.56 -10.22 19.84
N GLY A 147 8.37 -9.65 19.61
CA GLY A 147 8.11 -8.22 19.55
C GLY A 147 8.49 -7.54 18.24
N PHE A 148 8.61 -8.30 17.13
CA PHE A 148 8.73 -7.70 15.82
C PHE A 148 7.37 -7.20 15.30
N VAL A 149 7.40 -6.11 14.54
CA VAL A 149 6.29 -5.65 13.69
C VAL A 149 6.38 -6.43 12.37
N VAL A 150 5.65 -7.53 12.29
CA VAL A 150 5.77 -8.50 11.20
C VAL A 150 4.83 -8.16 10.06
N MET A 151 5.38 -8.00 8.86
CA MET A 151 4.68 -7.70 7.61
C MET A 151 4.89 -8.87 6.62
N PRO A 152 3.99 -9.88 6.60
CA PRO A 152 4.20 -11.11 5.85
C PRO A 152 3.77 -10.98 4.37
N TYR A 153 4.68 -11.31 3.45
CA TYR A 153 4.39 -11.49 2.03
C TYR A 153 3.76 -12.85 1.79
N MET A 154 2.60 -12.88 1.13
CA MET A 154 1.83 -14.10 0.95
C MET A 154 1.19 -14.21 -0.44
N TYR A 155 0.91 -15.43 -0.88
CA TYR A 155 -0.06 -15.68 -1.94
C TYR A 155 -1.47 -15.45 -1.38
N PRO A 156 -2.35 -14.67 -2.04
CA PRO A 156 -3.65 -14.28 -1.47
C PRO A 156 -4.58 -15.48 -1.31
N ASP A 157 -4.82 -15.84 -0.05
CA ASP A 157 -5.73 -16.87 0.43
C ASP A 157 -6.33 -16.41 1.75
N LEU A 158 -7.64 -16.44 1.89
CA LEU A 158 -8.35 -15.93 3.06
C LEU A 158 -8.03 -16.71 4.34
N ASN A 159 -7.93 -18.04 4.25
CA ASN A 159 -7.62 -18.85 5.43
C ASN A 159 -6.19 -18.59 5.90
N VAL A 160 -5.24 -18.51 4.98
CA VAL A 160 -3.86 -18.11 5.28
C VAL A 160 -3.79 -16.71 5.90
N ALA A 161 -4.57 -15.76 5.41
CA ALA A 161 -4.63 -14.42 5.99
C ALA A 161 -5.14 -14.46 7.43
N ARG A 162 -6.17 -15.26 7.74
CA ARG A 162 -6.68 -15.47 9.10
C ARG A 162 -5.62 -16.14 10.01
N ASP A 163 -4.89 -17.12 9.49
CA ASP A 163 -3.79 -17.76 10.22
C ASP A 163 -2.66 -16.76 10.52
N LEU A 164 -2.33 -15.86 9.58
CA LEU A 164 -1.35 -14.79 9.78
C LEU A 164 -1.82 -13.76 10.82
N VAL A 165 -3.10 -13.40 10.84
CA VAL A 165 -3.70 -12.56 11.89
C VAL A 165 -3.51 -13.22 13.25
N ASN A 166 -3.86 -14.50 13.37
CA ASN A 166 -3.70 -15.28 14.60
C ASN A 166 -2.22 -15.44 15.02
N ALA A 167 -1.31 -15.49 14.05
CA ALA A 167 0.13 -15.53 14.28
C ALA A 167 0.72 -14.17 14.75
N GLY A 168 -0.06 -13.10 14.74
CA GLY A 168 0.35 -11.77 15.22
C GLY A 168 0.95 -10.85 14.14
N ALA A 169 0.59 -11.04 12.87
CA ALA A 169 0.96 -10.12 11.80
C ALA A 169 0.45 -8.69 12.06
N ALA A 170 1.23 -7.68 11.68
CA ALA A 170 0.84 -6.27 11.77
C ALA A 170 0.02 -5.78 10.55
N CYS A 171 0.09 -6.49 9.46
CA CYS A 171 -0.67 -6.28 8.21
C CYS A 171 -0.68 -7.57 7.39
N ILE A 172 -1.41 -7.60 6.29
CA ILE A 172 -1.36 -8.67 5.30
C ILE A 172 -0.82 -8.11 3.99
N MET A 173 0.20 -8.78 3.40
CA MET A 173 0.85 -8.32 2.18
C MET A 173 0.64 -9.32 1.02
N PRO A 174 -0.54 -9.31 0.37
CA PRO A 174 -0.80 -10.19 -0.76
C PRO A 174 -0.04 -9.75 -2.00
N LEU A 175 0.45 -10.70 -2.79
CA LEU A 175 1.00 -10.42 -4.12
C LEU A 175 -0.12 -10.08 -5.13
N GLY A 176 0.07 -9.02 -5.90
CA GLY A 176 -0.77 -8.73 -7.07
C GLY A 176 -0.40 -9.58 -8.28
N SER A 177 0.89 -9.76 -8.52
CA SER A 177 1.47 -10.68 -9.48
C SER A 177 2.94 -10.97 -9.10
N PRO A 178 3.59 -11.99 -9.69
CA PRO A 178 4.94 -12.37 -9.27
C PRO A 178 5.93 -11.21 -9.27
N ILE A 179 6.85 -11.21 -8.29
CA ILE A 179 7.85 -10.15 -8.07
C ILE A 179 8.56 -9.76 -9.37
N GLY A 180 8.65 -8.46 -9.65
CA GLY A 180 9.40 -7.91 -10.79
C GLY A 180 8.73 -8.05 -12.15
N THR A 181 7.48 -8.54 -12.23
CA THR A 181 6.79 -8.76 -13.50
C THR A 181 6.07 -7.53 -14.05
N ASN A 182 5.75 -6.53 -13.23
CA ASN A 182 4.98 -5.33 -13.59
C ASN A 182 3.61 -5.64 -14.26
N LYS A 183 3.02 -6.82 -13.97
CA LYS A 183 1.77 -7.29 -14.59
C LYS A 183 0.51 -6.73 -13.92
N GLY A 184 0.67 -6.00 -12.81
CA GLY A 184 -0.44 -5.40 -12.06
C GLY A 184 -1.09 -6.37 -11.08
N ILE A 185 -2.37 -6.15 -10.80
CA ILE A 185 -3.13 -6.87 -9.78
C ILE A 185 -3.86 -8.06 -10.42
N CYS A 186 -3.11 -9.08 -10.85
CA CYS A 186 -3.68 -10.28 -11.46
C CYS A 186 -4.53 -11.10 -10.48
N THR A 187 -4.34 -10.92 -9.18
CA THR A 187 -5.08 -11.59 -8.10
C THR A 187 -6.15 -10.70 -7.49
N LYS A 188 -6.67 -9.73 -8.25
CA LYS A 188 -7.58 -8.68 -7.79
C LYS A 188 -8.76 -9.19 -6.96
N GLU A 189 -9.47 -10.18 -7.47
CA GLU A 189 -10.67 -10.72 -6.80
C GLU A 189 -10.34 -11.34 -5.44
N PHE A 190 -9.21 -12.04 -5.34
CA PHE A 190 -8.77 -12.61 -4.06
C PHE A 190 -8.31 -11.52 -3.08
N ILE A 191 -7.65 -10.46 -3.58
CA ILE A 191 -7.26 -9.32 -2.74
C ILE A 191 -8.49 -8.56 -2.25
N GLN A 192 -9.55 -8.41 -3.07
CA GLN A 192 -10.79 -7.78 -2.63
C GLN A 192 -11.41 -8.54 -1.47
N ILE A 193 -11.45 -9.88 -1.53
CA ILE A 193 -11.92 -10.71 -0.41
C ILE A 193 -11.11 -10.44 0.86
N LEU A 194 -9.79 -10.29 0.76
CA LEU A 194 -8.96 -9.96 1.92
C LEU A 194 -9.26 -8.57 2.48
N ILE A 195 -9.50 -7.58 1.62
CA ILE A 195 -9.88 -6.22 2.04
C ILE A 195 -11.22 -6.22 2.77
N ASP A 196 -12.17 -7.02 2.29
CA ASP A 196 -13.53 -7.08 2.84
C ASP A 196 -13.61 -7.87 4.17
N GLU A 197 -12.71 -8.85 4.38
CA GLU A 197 -12.83 -9.86 5.45
C GLU A 197 -11.77 -9.76 6.55
N ILE A 198 -10.71 -8.98 6.37
CA ILE A 198 -9.59 -8.89 7.30
C ILE A 198 -9.48 -7.48 7.87
N ASP A 199 -9.55 -7.36 9.19
CA ASP A 199 -9.48 -6.08 9.91
C ASP A 199 -8.07 -5.45 9.97
N LEU A 200 -7.01 -6.18 9.55
CA LEU A 200 -5.66 -5.63 9.48
C LEU A 200 -5.43 -4.85 8.17
N PRO A 201 -4.48 -3.90 8.15
CA PRO A 201 -4.07 -3.23 6.94
C PRO A 201 -3.71 -4.21 5.82
N ILE A 202 -4.29 -4.04 4.64
CA ILE A 202 -3.94 -4.80 3.43
C ILE A 202 -3.00 -3.94 2.59
N ILE A 203 -1.78 -4.44 2.37
CA ILE A 203 -0.75 -3.74 1.60
C ILE A 203 -0.43 -4.59 0.36
N ILE A 204 -0.82 -4.11 -0.83
CA ILE A 204 -0.56 -4.87 -2.06
C ILE A 204 0.92 -4.83 -2.37
N ASP A 205 1.53 -6.02 -2.35
CA ASP A 205 2.96 -6.21 -2.62
C ASP A 205 3.15 -6.94 -3.95
N ALA A 206 4.20 -6.59 -4.66
CA ALA A 206 4.58 -7.16 -5.95
C ALA A 206 3.56 -6.99 -7.10
N GLY A 207 4.10 -6.84 -8.28
CA GLY A 207 3.31 -6.78 -9.52
C GLY A 207 2.86 -5.40 -9.96
N ILE A 208 2.71 -4.42 -9.06
CA ILE A 208 2.35 -3.05 -9.42
C ILE A 208 3.42 -2.48 -10.36
N GLY A 209 3.05 -2.22 -11.61
CA GLY A 209 3.95 -1.79 -12.68
C GLY A 209 3.62 -0.42 -13.28
N ARG A 210 2.48 0.17 -12.90
CA ARG A 210 2.00 1.46 -13.45
C ARG A 210 1.30 2.27 -12.37
N PRO A 211 1.33 3.61 -12.46
CA PRO A 211 0.56 4.48 -11.57
C PRO A 211 -0.94 4.16 -11.57
N SER A 212 -1.54 3.85 -12.74
CA SER A 212 -2.96 3.46 -12.83
C SER A 212 -3.33 2.22 -12.00
N GLN A 213 -2.42 1.25 -11.87
CA GLN A 213 -2.62 0.07 -11.03
C GLN A 213 -2.50 0.40 -9.54
N ALA A 214 -1.66 1.36 -9.19
CA ALA A 214 -1.60 1.88 -7.82
C ALA A 214 -2.88 2.64 -7.45
N CYS A 215 -3.45 3.41 -8.38
CA CYS A 215 -4.75 4.06 -8.24
C CYS A 215 -5.85 3.01 -8.02
N GLU A 216 -5.93 1.99 -8.88
CA GLU A 216 -6.88 0.88 -8.76
C GLU A 216 -6.77 0.17 -7.41
N ALA A 217 -5.56 -0.13 -6.94
CA ALA A 217 -5.33 -0.71 -5.62
C ALA A 217 -5.95 0.12 -4.49
N MET A 218 -5.78 1.43 -4.56
CA MET A 218 -6.32 2.35 -3.56
C MET A 218 -7.84 2.49 -3.67
N GLU A 219 -8.41 2.47 -4.88
CA GLU A 219 -9.86 2.46 -5.14
C GLU A 219 -10.54 1.20 -4.60
N MET A 220 -9.85 0.06 -4.63
CA MET A 220 -10.31 -1.19 -4.00
C MET A 220 -10.40 -1.11 -2.48
N GLY A 221 -9.71 -0.16 -1.85
CA GLY A 221 -9.63 -0.02 -0.39
C GLY A 221 -8.34 -0.55 0.24
N ALA A 222 -7.33 -0.90 -0.55
CA ALA A 222 -6.03 -1.26 0.00
C ALA A 222 -5.49 -0.13 0.89
N THR A 223 -4.80 -0.50 1.98
CA THR A 223 -4.24 0.47 2.92
C THR A 223 -3.03 1.18 2.33
N ALA A 224 -2.17 0.45 1.63
CA ALA A 224 -0.98 0.97 0.96
C ALA A 224 -0.55 0.03 -0.18
N ILE A 225 0.40 0.46 -0.98
CA ILE A 225 1.04 -0.38 -2.00
C ILE A 225 2.56 -0.37 -1.82
N MET A 226 3.20 -1.45 -2.27
CA MET A 226 4.64 -1.54 -2.40
C MET A 226 5.02 -1.61 -3.88
N ALA A 227 5.93 -0.73 -4.32
CA ALA A 227 6.50 -0.80 -5.66
C ALA A 227 8.01 -0.56 -5.63
N ASN A 228 8.73 -1.13 -6.59
CA ASN A 228 10.14 -0.90 -6.81
C ASN A 228 10.47 -0.92 -8.30
N THR A 229 10.34 -2.08 -8.97
CA THR A 229 10.77 -2.29 -10.36
C THR A 229 10.16 -1.28 -11.32
N ALA A 230 8.89 -0.93 -11.13
CA ALA A 230 8.16 0.03 -11.97
C ALA A 230 8.82 1.42 -11.99
N ILE A 231 9.36 1.86 -10.86
CA ILE A 231 10.02 3.16 -10.72
C ILE A 231 11.50 3.03 -11.09
N ALA A 232 12.17 2.00 -10.56
CA ALA A 232 13.60 1.77 -10.77
C ALA A 232 14.00 1.56 -12.24
N THR A 233 13.08 1.09 -13.08
CA THR A 233 13.30 0.84 -14.53
C THR A 233 12.65 1.87 -15.43
N ALA A 234 12.09 2.94 -14.87
CA ALA A 234 11.55 4.04 -15.65
C ALA A 234 12.67 4.86 -16.32
N GLY A 235 12.34 5.50 -17.42
CA GLY A 235 13.28 6.41 -18.11
C GLY A 235 13.59 7.67 -17.30
N ASP A 236 12.65 8.08 -16.43
CA ASP A 236 12.76 9.22 -15.49
C ASP A 236 12.23 8.76 -14.13
N ILE A 237 13.14 8.45 -13.21
CA ILE A 237 12.83 7.92 -11.89
C ILE A 237 12.06 8.93 -11.04
N PRO A 238 12.48 10.20 -10.88
CA PRO A 238 11.76 11.20 -10.12
C PRO A 238 10.33 11.43 -10.61
N THR A 239 10.17 11.64 -11.91
CA THR A 239 8.84 11.84 -12.52
C THR A 239 7.92 10.63 -12.31
N MET A 240 8.45 9.40 -12.43
CA MET A 240 7.67 8.19 -12.18
C MET A 240 7.28 8.05 -10.70
N ALA A 241 8.17 8.38 -9.77
CA ALA A 241 7.87 8.38 -8.33
C ALA A 241 6.75 9.37 -7.97
N SER A 242 6.82 10.59 -8.52
CA SER A 242 5.77 11.60 -8.40
C SER A 242 4.42 11.13 -8.98
N ALA A 243 4.43 10.49 -10.15
CA ALA A 243 3.24 9.92 -10.77
C ALA A 243 2.59 8.83 -9.90
N PHE A 244 3.38 7.98 -9.26
CA PHE A 244 2.87 7.00 -8.29
C PHE A 244 2.20 7.67 -7.10
N LYS A 245 2.80 8.72 -6.52
CA LYS A 245 2.19 9.48 -5.43
C LYS A 245 0.82 10.03 -5.82
N MET A 246 0.75 10.74 -6.94
CA MET A 246 -0.52 11.31 -7.43
C MET A 246 -1.59 10.25 -7.66
N ALA A 247 -1.21 9.09 -8.20
CA ALA A 247 -2.13 7.98 -8.45
C ALA A 247 -2.67 7.38 -7.14
N ILE A 248 -1.80 7.17 -6.16
CA ILE A 248 -2.16 6.68 -4.83
C ILE A 248 -3.11 7.65 -4.13
N GLU A 249 -2.79 8.94 -4.13
CA GLU A 249 -3.64 9.97 -3.53
C GLU A 249 -5.00 10.07 -4.23
N SER A 250 -5.04 9.97 -5.57
CA SER A 250 -6.27 9.97 -6.36
C SER A 250 -7.16 8.78 -6.00
N GLY A 251 -6.63 7.55 -6.06
CA GLY A 251 -7.40 6.35 -5.75
C GLY A 251 -7.90 6.34 -4.30
N ARG A 252 -7.07 6.78 -3.35
CA ARG A 252 -7.49 6.90 -1.94
C ARG A 252 -8.62 7.90 -1.74
N LYS A 253 -8.55 9.06 -2.38
CA LYS A 253 -9.63 10.06 -2.34
C LYS A 253 -10.92 9.51 -2.96
N ALA A 254 -10.82 8.79 -4.08
CA ALA A 254 -11.97 8.15 -4.72
C ALA A 254 -12.64 7.10 -3.80
N TYR A 255 -11.84 6.25 -3.15
CA TYR A 255 -12.32 5.28 -2.17
C TYR A 255 -13.06 5.96 -1.00
N LEU A 256 -12.47 7.00 -0.41
CA LEU A 256 -13.06 7.74 0.72
C LEU A 256 -14.34 8.50 0.33
N ALA A 257 -14.42 8.98 -0.91
CA ALA A 257 -15.59 9.66 -1.44
C ALA A 257 -16.76 8.69 -1.75
N GLY A 258 -16.44 7.39 -1.89
CA GLY A 258 -17.37 6.40 -2.42
C GLY A 258 -17.43 6.43 -3.95
N LEU A 259 -17.09 5.31 -4.58
CA LEU A 259 -17.11 5.17 -6.04
C LEU A 259 -18.53 5.31 -6.60
N GLY A 260 -18.65 5.85 -7.80
CA GLY A 260 -19.91 5.94 -8.51
C GLY A 260 -20.52 4.56 -8.76
N ARG A 261 -21.85 4.51 -8.78
CA ARG A 261 -22.60 3.27 -8.97
C ARG A 261 -22.30 2.62 -10.32
N VAL A 262 -21.91 1.35 -10.30
CA VAL A 262 -21.85 0.49 -11.49
C VAL A 262 -23.23 -0.10 -11.76
N MET A 263 -23.70 -0.06 -13.00
CA MET A 263 -24.98 -0.64 -13.42
C MET A 263 -24.72 -1.97 -14.09
N ASP A 264 -25.22 -3.05 -13.52
CA ASP A 264 -25.10 -4.40 -14.11
C ASP A 264 -25.97 -4.59 -15.35
N LYS A 265 -27.08 -3.88 -15.42
CA LYS A 265 -28.04 -3.95 -16.55
C LYS A 265 -28.58 -2.55 -16.85
N GLY A 266 -28.69 -2.27 -18.15
CA GLY A 266 -29.21 -0.98 -18.64
C GLY A 266 -28.22 0.17 -18.50
N ALA A 267 -28.74 1.38 -18.73
CA ALA A 267 -28.01 2.63 -18.55
C ALA A 267 -28.88 3.61 -17.78
N SER A 268 -28.26 4.51 -17.04
CA SER A 268 -28.94 5.61 -16.37
C SER A 268 -28.55 6.91 -17.09
N ALA A 269 -29.46 7.44 -17.90
CA ALA A 269 -29.28 8.76 -18.48
C ALA A 269 -29.31 9.83 -17.39
N SER A 270 -28.51 10.89 -17.52
CA SER A 270 -28.68 12.09 -16.72
C SER A 270 -30.12 12.55 -16.88
N SER A 271 -30.85 12.65 -15.79
CA SER A 271 -32.21 13.21 -15.81
C SER A 271 -32.07 14.65 -16.30
N PRO A 272 -32.55 15.01 -17.50
CA PRO A 272 -32.53 16.41 -17.85
C PRO A 272 -33.47 17.13 -16.87
N LEU A 273 -32.95 18.09 -16.13
CA LEU A 273 -33.74 19.05 -15.38
C LEU A 273 -34.49 19.98 -16.34
N THR A 274 -35.15 19.39 -17.34
CA THR A 274 -35.82 20.12 -18.41
C THR A 274 -37.26 20.50 -18.07
N GLY A 275 -37.79 20.00 -16.93
CA GLY A 275 -39.13 20.35 -16.49
C GLY A 275 -39.37 21.87 -16.27
N PHE A 276 -38.29 22.59 -15.98
CA PHE A 276 -38.37 24.06 -15.86
C PHE A 276 -38.24 24.83 -17.20
N LEU A 277 -37.88 24.12 -18.28
CA LEU A 277 -37.76 24.67 -19.64
C LEU A 277 -39.00 24.38 -20.51
N GLN A 278 -39.99 23.67 -19.99
CA GLN A 278 -41.23 23.48 -20.70
C GLN A 278 -42.05 24.80 -20.65
N PRO A 279 -42.52 25.34 -21.78
CA PRO A 279 -43.44 26.45 -21.76
C PRO A 279 -44.66 26.05 -20.92
N THR A 280 -45.01 26.85 -19.94
CA THR A 280 -46.32 26.75 -19.31
C THR A 280 -47.35 27.10 -20.34
N ASP A 281 -48.02 26.13 -20.95
CA ASP A 281 -49.21 26.37 -21.73
C ASP A 281 -50.24 27.11 -20.87
N ASN A 282 -50.53 28.36 -21.27
CA ASN A 282 -51.58 29.19 -20.69
C ASN A 282 -52.96 28.70 -21.16
#